data_17bad80a3c42dabe2545886dcf64e3a6
#
_entry.id   17bad80a3c42dabe2545886dcf64e3a6
#
_cell.length_a   1.000
_cell.length_b   1.000
_cell.length_c   1.000
_cell.angle_alpha   90.00
_cell.angle_beta   90.00
_cell.angle_gamma   90.00
#
_symmetry.space_group_name_H-M   'P 1'
#
loop_
_entity.id
_entity.type
_entity.pdbx_description
1 polymer ?
#
loop_
_entity_poly.entity_id
_entity_poly.type
_entity_poly.pdbx_seq_one_letter_code
_entity_poly.pdbx_strand_id
1 'polypeptide(L)'
;MRLLDRLEHVKTHPAVVKIRTRNGYCSGVLVDSSLEPRTQHRAELVLTCAHFFRDGLEESDQYKVSGGFSRRVKAVRTIDGTDMALCVLDAPAPARDVPGIAAQSPSFRDPISTWGFGGKARRAQLRQGLFLMPFFRVWSVDFRTTVSPAGMVFNTLPAVKGDSGGPAFVNDEVVGTQALILNPLGKNLRIATLALVAPHRRALIAAAADLKRR
;
A
#
# COMPACT_ATOMS: atom_id res chain seq x y z
N MET A 1 -40.05 4.44 -2.11
CA MET A 1 -38.76 3.81 -1.81
C MET A 1 -37.70 4.88 -2.04
N ARG A 2 -37.18 5.44 -0.97
CA ARG A 2 -36.46 6.73 -0.95
C ARG A 2 -35.05 6.59 -1.52
N LEU A 3 -34.65 7.57 -2.34
CA LEU A 3 -33.31 7.73 -2.94
C LEU A 3 -32.15 7.79 -1.91
N LEU A 4 -32.49 7.82 -0.61
CA LEU A 4 -31.56 7.96 0.51
C LEU A 4 -31.03 6.60 1.05
N ASP A 5 -31.60 5.46 0.64
CA ASP A 5 -31.14 4.13 1.09
C ASP A 5 -29.98 3.60 0.27
N ARG A 6 -29.48 4.37 -0.70
CA ARG A 6 -28.27 4.10 -1.48
C ARG A 6 -27.03 4.89 -1.05
N LEU A 7 -27.02 5.44 0.13
CA LEU A 7 -25.75 5.72 0.79
C LEU A 7 -25.17 4.35 1.21
N GLU A 8 -24.75 3.60 0.21
CA GLU A 8 -23.91 2.42 0.38
C GLU A 8 -22.91 2.74 1.49
N HIS A 9 -22.90 1.89 2.48
CA HIS A 9 -21.87 1.86 3.50
C HIS A 9 -20.55 1.98 2.76
N VAL A 10 -19.90 3.14 2.83
CA VAL A 10 -18.56 3.34 2.27
C VAL A 10 -17.70 2.32 2.98
N LYS A 11 -17.53 1.15 2.33
CA LYS A 11 -16.72 0.07 2.86
C LYS A 11 -15.35 0.66 3.13
N THR A 12 -14.97 0.80 4.37
CA THR A 12 -13.60 1.15 4.75
C THR A 12 -12.88 -0.15 5.00
N HIS A 13 -11.70 -0.32 4.42
CA HIS A 13 -10.89 -1.50 4.72
C HIS A 13 -10.16 -1.28 6.05
N PRO A 14 -10.39 -2.12 7.07
CA PRO A 14 -9.91 -1.86 8.44
C PRO A 14 -8.39 -1.79 8.55
N ALA A 15 -7.65 -2.52 7.71
CA ALA A 15 -6.19 -2.55 7.73
C ALA A 15 -5.53 -1.43 6.92
N VAL A 16 -6.28 -0.68 6.07
CA VAL A 16 -5.69 0.38 5.24
C VAL A 16 -5.48 1.64 6.08
N VAL A 17 -4.26 2.17 6.04
CA VAL A 17 -3.81 3.29 6.86
C VAL A 17 -3.21 4.40 6.02
N LYS A 18 -3.23 5.61 6.56
CA LYS A 18 -2.58 6.81 6.00
C LYS A 18 -1.30 7.09 6.77
N ILE A 19 -0.20 7.23 6.06
CA ILE A 19 1.09 7.65 6.61
C ILE A 19 1.30 9.09 6.19
N ARG A 20 1.63 9.99 7.12
CA ARG A 20 1.78 11.41 6.86
C ARG A 20 2.99 12.02 7.54
N THR A 21 3.56 13.03 6.91
CA THR A 21 4.54 13.97 7.45
C THR A 21 3.97 15.39 7.43
N ARG A 22 4.80 16.40 7.73
CA ARG A 22 4.45 17.81 7.49
C ARG A 22 4.26 18.10 6.01
N ASN A 23 5.04 17.47 5.13
CA ASN A 23 5.17 17.82 3.71
C ASN A 23 4.36 16.90 2.77
N GLY A 24 3.80 15.81 3.28
CA GLY A 24 3.08 14.88 2.42
C GLY A 24 2.43 13.71 3.14
N TYR A 25 1.83 12.85 2.36
CA TYR A 25 1.22 11.63 2.85
C TYR A 25 1.22 10.55 1.76
N CYS A 26 1.17 9.31 2.20
CA CYS A 26 0.95 8.14 1.36
C CYS A 26 -0.03 7.17 2.05
N SER A 27 -0.31 6.07 1.42
CA SER A 27 -1.15 5.00 1.93
C SER A 27 -0.31 3.81 2.36
N GLY A 28 -0.86 2.91 3.15
CA GLY A 28 -0.24 1.66 3.55
C GLY A 28 -1.28 0.67 4.04
N VAL A 29 -0.84 -0.52 4.37
CA VAL A 29 -1.67 -1.58 4.92
C VAL A 29 -0.99 -2.21 6.12
N LEU A 30 -1.74 -2.39 7.21
CA LEU A 30 -1.32 -3.15 8.37
C LEU A 30 -1.17 -4.62 7.99
N VAL A 31 -0.07 -5.24 8.40
CA VAL A 31 0.22 -6.65 8.16
C VAL A 31 0.75 -7.32 9.41
N ASP A 32 0.58 -8.64 9.50
CA ASP A 32 1.27 -9.44 10.51
C ASP A 32 2.72 -9.71 10.09
N SER A 33 3.58 -9.98 11.04
CA SER A 33 4.99 -10.28 10.80
C SER A 33 5.24 -11.60 10.11
N SER A 34 4.30 -12.55 10.21
CA SER A 34 4.33 -13.80 9.46
C SER A 34 3.89 -13.62 8.00
N LEU A 35 3.32 -12.44 7.67
CA LEU A 35 2.67 -12.11 6.41
C LEU A 35 1.42 -12.97 6.10
N GLU A 36 0.90 -13.66 7.12
CA GLU A 36 -0.33 -14.44 7.03
C GLU A 36 -1.54 -13.59 7.49
N PRO A 37 -2.76 -13.89 7.02
CA PRO A 37 -3.95 -13.18 7.46
C PRO A 37 -4.21 -13.45 8.95
N ARG A 38 -4.67 -12.44 9.68
CA ARG A 38 -5.03 -12.56 11.09
C ARG A 38 -6.33 -11.82 11.37
N THR A 39 -7.18 -12.43 12.18
CA THR A 39 -8.39 -11.79 12.71
C THR A 39 -8.12 -11.19 14.09
N GLN A 40 -8.76 -10.03 14.36
CA GLN A 40 -8.63 -9.30 15.64
C GLN A 40 -7.19 -9.16 16.13
N HIS A 41 -6.26 -8.92 15.18
CA HIS A 41 -4.83 -8.83 15.44
C HIS A 41 -4.40 -7.40 15.76
N ARG A 42 -3.46 -7.26 16.68
CA ARG A 42 -2.82 -5.99 17.06
C ARG A 42 -1.52 -5.81 16.27
N ALA A 43 -1.65 -5.46 15.00
CA ALA A 43 -0.51 -5.33 14.10
C ALA A 43 0.42 -4.18 14.51
N GLU A 44 1.72 -4.41 14.34
CA GLU A 44 2.79 -3.43 14.55
C GLU A 44 3.47 -3.02 13.25
N LEU A 45 3.23 -3.75 12.16
CA LEU A 45 3.86 -3.50 10.87
C LEU A 45 2.89 -2.89 9.86
N VAL A 46 3.42 -2.00 9.04
CA VAL A 46 2.73 -1.39 7.89
C VAL A 46 3.57 -1.62 6.64
N LEU A 47 2.98 -2.25 5.62
CA LEU A 47 3.54 -2.33 4.28
C LEU A 47 3.11 -1.11 3.48
N THR A 48 4.05 -0.46 2.78
CA THR A 48 3.84 0.78 2.03
C THR A 48 4.88 0.96 0.92
N CYS A 49 4.94 2.13 0.28
CA CYS A 49 5.95 2.46 -0.74
C CYS A 49 7.26 3.00 -0.12
N ALA A 50 8.39 2.66 -0.75
CA ALA A 50 9.72 3.11 -0.29
C ALA A 50 9.99 4.58 -0.63
N HIS A 51 9.51 5.07 -1.79
CA HIS A 51 9.82 6.42 -2.24
C HIS A 51 9.34 7.53 -1.29
N PHE A 52 8.37 7.25 -0.44
CA PHE A 52 7.87 8.21 0.56
C PHE A 52 8.87 8.52 1.67
N PHE A 53 9.83 7.62 1.91
CA PHE A 53 10.84 7.76 2.97
C PHE A 53 12.21 8.18 2.45
N ARG A 54 12.34 8.50 1.18
CA ARG A 54 13.63 8.75 0.51
C ARG A 54 14.42 9.89 1.13
N ASP A 55 13.75 10.94 1.54
CA ASP A 55 14.37 12.20 1.98
C ASP A 55 14.31 12.37 3.51
N GLY A 56 14.05 11.32 4.30
CA GLY A 56 13.82 11.52 5.73
C GLY A 56 13.87 10.29 6.63
N LEU A 57 14.62 9.25 6.26
CA LEU A 57 14.74 8.05 7.11
C LEU A 57 15.39 8.31 8.47
N GLU A 58 16.18 9.39 8.61
CA GLU A 58 16.90 9.73 9.84
C GLU A 58 15.99 10.36 10.92
N GLU A 59 14.81 10.85 10.52
CA GLU A 59 13.82 11.44 11.44
C GLU A 59 12.52 10.62 11.45
N SER A 60 12.60 9.37 11.94
CA SER A 60 11.43 8.47 11.99
C SER A 60 10.25 9.04 12.80
N ASP A 61 10.51 9.88 13.79
CA ASP A 61 9.48 10.51 14.64
C ASP A 61 8.53 11.45 13.90
N GLN A 62 8.89 11.91 12.71
CA GLN A 62 8.03 12.78 11.91
C GLN A 62 6.90 12.04 11.19
N TYR A 63 6.98 10.71 11.03
CA TYR A 63 5.98 9.92 10.31
C TYR A 63 4.87 9.45 11.25
N LYS A 64 3.63 9.87 10.96
CA LYS A 64 2.42 9.48 11.72
C LYS A 64 1.54 8.58 10.88
N VAL A 65 1.11 7.46 11.47
CA VAL A 65 0.17 6.50 10.88
C VAL A 65 -1.20 6.68 11.51
N SER A 66 -2.23 6.73 10.67
CA SER A 66 -3.62 6.88 11.09
C SER A 66 -4.58 6.00 10.28
N GLY A 67 -5.59 5.46 10.95
CA GLY A 67 -6.61 4.57 10.38
C GLY A 67 -7.64 4.23 11.47
N GLY A 68 -8.34 5.26 12.02
CA GLY A 68 -9.15 5.13 13.23
C GLY A 68 -8.32 5.06 14.51
N PHE A 69 -7.02 5.30 14.43
CA PHE A 69 -6.06 5.41 15.53
C PHE A 69 -4.93 6.34 15.09
N SER A 70 -4.00 6.65 16.01
CA SER A 70 -2.77 7.39 15.69
C SER A 70 -1.58 6.70 16.34
N ARG A 71 -0.51 6.46 15.56
CA ARG A 71 0.79 5.90 15.99
C ARG A 71 1.90 6.62 15.27
N ARG A 72 3.13 6.55 15.80
CA ARG A 72 4.33 7.00 15.12
C ARG A 72 5.05 5.81 14.48
N VAL A 73 5.79 6.08 13.43
CA VAL A 73 6.73 5.11 12.85
C VAL A 73 8.01 5.14 13.69
N LYS A 74 8.38 4.00 14.26
CA LYS A 74 9.60 3.81 15.05
C LYS A 74 10.81 3.55 14.16
N ALA A 75 10.63 2.73 13.12
CA ALA A 75 11.68 2.41 12.15
C ALA A 75 11.08 2.02 10.80
N VAL A 76 11.89 2.14 9.75
CA VAL A 76 11.53 1.79 8.36
C VAL A 76 12.60 0.88 7.79
N ARG A 77 12.17 -0.11 7.01
CA ARG A 77 13.04 -0.98 6.21
C ARG A 77 12.54 -0.99 4.77
N THR A 78 13.34 -0.47 3.86
CA THR A 78 13.07 -0.57 2.42
C THR A 78 13.44 -1.96 1.90
N ILE A 79 12.73 -2.39 0.86
CA ILE A 79 13.02 -3.65 0.17
C ILE A 79 13.82 -3.32 -1.09
N ASP A 80 15.02 -3.89 -1.18
CA ASP A 80 15.92 -3.61 -2.29
C ASP A 80 15.34 -4.02 -3.65
N GLY A 81 15.62 -3.21 -4.66
CA GLY A 81 15.22 -3.45 -6.04
C GLY A 81 13.76 -3.13 -6.37
N THR A 82 12.95 -2.71 -5.40
CA THR A 82 11.54 -2.39 -5.61
C THR A 82 11.09 -1.19 -4.76
N ASP A 83 9.90 -0.67 -5.04
CA ASP A 83 9.33 0.46 -4.32
C ASP A 83 8.44 0.01 -3.15
N MET A 84 8.97 -0.85 -2.29
CA MET A 84 8.29 -1.29 -1.07
C MET A 84 9.09 -0.97 0.18
N ALA A 85 8.38 -0.67 1.27
CA ALA A 85 8.94 -0.52 2.61
C ALA A 85 8.02 -1.14 3.65
N LEU A 86 8.62 -1.67 4.71
CA LEU A 86 7.95 -2.01 5.96
C LEU A 86 8.29 -0.97 7.02
N CYS A 87 7.28 -0.52 7.74
CA CYS A 87 7.41 0.36 8.89
C CYS A 87 7.00 -0.41 10.15
N VAL A 88 7.72 -0.23 11.26
CA VAL A 88 7.27 -0.67 12.58
C VAL A 88 6.71 0.52 13.35
N LEU A 89 5.58 0.32 14.01
CA LEU A 89 4.90 1.33 14.82
C LEU A 89 5.51 1.41 16.23
N ASP A 90 5.38 2.56 16.88
CA ASP A 90 5.79 2.79 18.27
C ASP A 90 4.96 1.98 19.28
N ALA A 91 3.76 1.60 18.92
CA ALA A 91 2.89 0.70 19.66
C ALA A 91 1.93 -0.03 18.72
N PRO A 92 1.42 -1.21 19.08
CA PRO A 92 0.48 -1.94 18.25
C PRO A 92 -0.76 -1.12 17.88
N ALA A 93 -1.27 -1.31 16.68
CA ALA A 93 -2.58 -0.81 16.29
C ALA A 93 -3.67 -1.48 17.14
N PRO A 94 -4.84 -0.85 17.32
CA PRO A 94 -6.00 -1.52 17.90
C PRO A 94 -6.34 -2.80 17.15
N ALA A 95 -6.87 -3.81 17.83
CA ALA A 95 -7.22 -5.10 17.26
C ALA A 95 -8.16 -4.96 16.06
N ARG A 96 -7.81 -5.60 14.95
CA ARG A 96 -8.56 -5.61 13.69
C ARG A 96 -8.11 -6.75 12.79
N ASP A 97 -8.88 -7.02 11.76
CA ASP A 97 -8.49 -7.97 10.75
C ASP A 97 -7.41 -7.38 9.86
N VAL A 98 -6.35 -8.14 9.64
CA VAL A 98 -5.24 -7.80 8.74
C VAL A 98 -5.12 -8.84 7.63
N PRO A 99 -4.85 -8.41 6.38
CA PRO A 99 -4.75 -9.31 5.26
C PRO A 99 -3.45 -10.12 5.27
N GLY A 100 -3.47 -11.22 4.56
CA GLY A 100 -2.26 -11.93 4.15
C GLY A 100 -1.56 -11.25 2.97
N ILE A 101 -0.30 -11.60 2.76
CA ILE A 101 0.49 -11.23 1.60
C ILE A 101 0.53 -12.40 0.63
N ALA A 102 0.06 -12.20 -0.58
CA ALA A 102 -0.04 -13.23 -1.59
C ALA A 102 1.30 -13.92 -1.88
N ALA A 103 1.27 -15.24 -2.02
CA ALA A 103 2.43 -16.04 -2.41
C ALA A 103 2.65 -16.06 -3.92
N GLN A 104 1.64 -15.69 -4.70
CA GLN A 104 1.67 -15.67 -6.16
C GLN A 104 1.30 -14.29 -6.70
N SER A 105 1.85 -13.95 -7.86
CA SER A 105 1.47 -12.73 -8.58
C SER A 105 0.13 -12.93 -9.28
N PRO A 106 -0.67 -11.87 -9.47
CA PRO A 106 -1.94 -11.97 -10.16
C PRO A 106 -1.77 -12.33 -11.64
N SER A 107 -2.80 -12.94 -12.21
CA SER A 107 -2.90 -13.32 -13.61
C SER A 107 -3.59 -12.24 -14.43
N PHE A 108 -3.43 -12.28 -15.77
CA PHE A 108 -4.10 -11.38 -16.70
C PHE A 108 -5.62 -11.38 -16.46
N ARG A 109 -6.21 -10.19 -16.31
CA ARG A 109 -7.63 -9.92 -16.04
C ARG A 109 -8.14 -10.36 -14.68
N ASP A 110 -7.28 -10.73 -13.75
CA ASP A 110 -7.75 -10.93 -12.37
C ASP A 110 -8.44 -9.65 -11.88
N PRO A 111 -9.65 -9.76 -11.29
CA PRO A 111 -10.28 -8.64 -10.62
C PRO A 111 -9.40 -8.15 -9.48
N ILE A 112 -9.09 -6.87 -9.50
CA ILE A 112 -8.23 -6.27 -8.49
C ILE A 112 -8.93 -5.09 -7.82
N SER A 113 -8.75 -4.97 -6.53
CA SER A 113 -9.20 -3.81 -5.77
C SER A 113 -8.00 -3.09 -5.16
N THR A 114 -7.87 -1.80 -5.45
CA THR A 114 -6.84 -0.96 -4.86
C THR A 114 -7.45 0.01 -3.86
N TRP A 115 -6.74 0.25 -2.77
CA TRP A 115 -7.19 1.15 -1.72
C TRP A 115 -6.15 2.22 -1.44
N GLY A 116 -6.62 3.45 -1.14
CA GLY A 116 -5.71 4.51 -0.80
C GLY A 116 -6.41 5.77 -0.31
N PHE A 117 -5.61 6.75 0.14
CA PHE A 117 -6.06 8.05 0.62
C PHE A 117 -5.79 9.15 -0.40
N GLY A 118 -5.71 8.80 -1.69
CA GLY A 118 -5.45 9.75 -2.77
C GLY A 118 -6.41 10.93 -2.80
N GLY A 119 -5.98 12.07 -3.37
CA GLY A 119 -6.81 13.27 -3.48
C GLY A 119 -7.15 13.93 -2.14
N LYS A 120 -6.31 13.78 -1.11
CA LYS A 120 -6.52 14.29 0.26
C LYS A 120 -7.73 13.67 0.97
N ALA A 121 -8.13 12.47 0.58
CA ALA A 121 -9.26 11.77 1.18
C ALA A 121 -9.10 11.61 2.70
N ARG A 122 -10.20 11.78 3.42
CA ARG A 122 -10.25 11.55 4.88
C ARG A 122 -10.39 10.07 5.23
N ARG A 123 -10.97 9.27 4.32
CA ARG A 123 -11.15 7.82 4.44
C ARG A 123 -10.49 7.13 3.26
N ALA A 124 -10.04 5.90 3.44
CA ALA A 124 -9.52 5.10 2.35
C ALA A 124 -10.61 4.90 1.29
N GLN A 125 -10.22 5.07 0.03
CA GLN A 125 -11.11 4.93 -1.13
C GLN A 125 -10.78 3.65 -1.86
N LEU A 126 -11.82 2.90 -2.22
CA LEU A 126 -11.73 1.72 -3.05
C LEU A 126 -11.70 2.12 -4.52
N ARG A 127 -10.82 1.51 -5.30
CA ARG A 127 -10.83 1.52 -6.76
C ARG A 127 -10.82 0.08 -7.24
N GLN A 128 -11.86 -0.29 -7.96
CA GLN A 128 -11.95 -1.59 -8.62
C GLN A 128 -11.27 -1.51 -9.99
N GLY A 129 -10.71 -2.62 -10.43
CA GLY A 129 -10.02 -2.69 -11.70
C GLY A 129 -9.66 -4.10 -12.11
N LEU A 130 -8.72 -4.19 -13.04
CA LEU A 130 -8.21 -5.44 -13.58
C LEU A 130 -6.69 -5.40 -13.60
N PHE A 131 -6.07 -6.52 -13.27
CA PHE A 131 -4.65 -6.71 -13.52
C PHE A 131 -4.42 -6.91 -15.02
N LEU A 132 -3.50 -6.14 -15.59
CA LEU A 132 -3.24 -6.19 -17.03
C LEU A 132 -2.07 -7.13 -17.35
N MET A 133 -0.90 -6.84 -16.81
CA MET A 133 0.30 -7.63 -17.07
C MET A 133 1.44 -7.29 -16.12
N PRO A 134 2.37 -8.23 -15.92
CA PRO A 134 3.62 -7.92 -15.23
C PRO A 134 4.64 -7.29 -16.18
N PHE A 135 5.56 -6.50 -15.61
CA PHE A 135 6.76 -5.99 -16.25
C PHE A 135 7.98 -6.35 -15.43
N PHE A 136 9.08 -6.61 -16.09
CA PHE A 136 10.34 -6.88 -15.40
C PHE A 136 10.76 -5.68 -14.54
N ARG A 137 10.68 -4.46 -15.11
CA ARG A 137 11.05 -3.23 -14.40
C ARG A 137 10.36 -2.01 -15.01
N VAL A 138 9.99 -1.08 -14.15
CA VAL A 138 9.43 0.24 -14.52
C VAL A 138 10.13 1.32 -13.70
N TRP A 139 10.28 2.52 -14.27
CA TRP A 139 10.87 3.68 -13.61
C TRP A 139 9.86 4.84 -13.59
N SER A 140 9.98 5.70 -12.58
CA SER A 140 9.35 7.02 -12.63
C SER A 140 9.99 7.88 -13.72
N VAL A 141 9.27 8.93 -14.14
CA VAL A 141 9.75 9.85 -15.19
C VAL A 141 11.10 10.52 -14.80
N ASP A 142 11.29 10.78 -13.53
CA ASP A 142 12.52 11.35 -12.96
C ASP A 142 13.61 10.30 -12.63
N PHE A 143 13.37 9.01 -12.97
CA PHE A 143 14.23 7.87 -12.68
C PHE A 143 14.57 7.65 -11.20
N ARG A 144 13.91 8.37 -10.28
CA ARG A 144 14.18 8.25 -8.84
C ARG A 144 13.48 7.07 -8.18
N THR A 145 12.46 6.51 -8.79
CA THR A 145 11.72 5.33 -8.28
C THR A 145 11.82 4.20 -9.28
N THR A 146 12.26 3.03 -8.81
CA THR A 146 12.32 1.79 -9.58
C THR A 146 11.35 0.79 -8.97
N VAL A 147 10.59 0.12 -9.82
CA VAL A 147 9.68 -0.97 -9.44
C VAL A 147 10.05 -2.22 -10.23
N SER A 148 10.49 -3.28 -9.56
CA SER A 148 10.90 -4.53 -10.22
C SER A 148 10.64 -5.73 -9.29
N PRO A 149 9.84 -6.72 -9.74
CA PRO A 149 8.94 -6.63 -10.87
C PRO A 149 7.75 -5.72 -10.59
N ALA A 150 7.23 -5.11 -11.63
CA ALA A 150 6.05 -4.26 -11.58
C ALA A 150 4.83 -4.98 -12.12
N GLY A 151 3.64 -4.70 -11.58
CA GLY A 151 2.35 -5.06 -12.15
C GLY A 151 1.66 -3.83 -12.74
N MET A 152 1.04 -3.95 -13.89
CA MET A 152 0.18 -2.91 -14.46
C MET A 152 -1.27 -3.20 -14.14
N VAL A 153 -2.00 -2.19 -13.67
CA VAL A 153 -3.43 -2.30 -13.36
C VAL A 153 -4.22 -1.19 -14.05
N PHE A 154 -5.39 -1.53 -14.54
CA PHE A 154 -6.41 -0.58 -14.95
C PHE A 154 -7.41 -0.40 -13.83
N ASN A 155 -7.71 0.82 -13.45
CA ASN A 155 -8.69 1.15 -12.42
C ASN A 155 -9.92 1.86 -13.05
N THR A 156 -11.11 1.52 -12.59
CA THR A 156 -12.34 2.21 -13.03
C THR A 156 -12.36 3.69 -12.63
N LEU A 157 -11.80 3.99 -11.46
CA LEU A 157 -11.52 5.35 -10.99
C LEU A 157 -10.00 5.57 -10.99
N PRO A 158 -9.51 6.74 -11.44
CA PRO A 158 -8.07 6.99 -11.55
C PRO A 158 -7.38 6.94 -10.19
N ALA A 159 -6.20 6.29 -10.14
CA ALA A 159 -5.28 6.46 -9.03
C ALA A 159 -4.73 7.89 -9.05
N VAL A 160 -4.58 8.49 -7.87
CA VAL A 160 -4.12 9.88 -7.73
C VAL A 160 -3.05 10.00 -6.65
N LYS A 161 -2.37 11.14 -6.60
CA LYS A 161 -1.33 11.39 -5.60
C LYS A 161 -1.84 11.15 -4.18
N GLY A 162 -1.11 10.35 -3.41
CA GLY A 162 -1.44 9.91 -2.06
C GLY A 162 -1.96 8.46 -1.99
N ASP A 163 -2.27 7.82 -3.13
CA ASP A 163 -2.57 6.38 -3.19
C ASP A 163 -1.30 5.52 -3.12
N SER A 164 -0.13 6.09 -3.40
CA SER A 164 1.17 5.41 -3.28
C SER A 164 1.29 4.65 -1.97
N GLY A 165 1.79 3.42 -2.01
CA GLY A 165 1.90 2.52 -0.88
C GLY A 165 0.59 1.83 -0.47
N GLY A 166 -0.54 2.26 -1.01
CA GLY A 166 -1.83 1.63 -0.76
C GLY A 166 -1.88 0.21 -1.34
N PRO A 167 -2.54 -0.74 -0.65
CA PRO A 167 -2.58 -2.13 -1.08
C PRO A 167 -3.44 -2.34 -2.33
N ALA A 168 -3.04 -3.33 -3.11
CA ALA A 168 -3.85 -3.95 -4.15
C ALA A 168 -4.17 -5.38 -3.74
N PHE A 169 -5.45 -5.76 -3.83
CA PHE A 169 -5.97 -7.05 -3.41
C PHE A 169 -6.50 -7.87 -4.57
N VAL A 170 -6.22 -9.16 -4.52
CA VAL A 170 -6.92 -10.21 -5.26
C VAL A 170 -7.30 -11.28 -4.23
N ASN A 171 -8.57 -11.70 -4.20
CA ASN A 171 -9.08 -12.70 -3.25
C ASN A 171 -8.71 -12.40 -1.77
N ASP A 172 -8.83 -11.12 -1.36
CA ASP A 172 -8.52 -10.64 -0.01
C ASP A 172 -7.04 -10.73 0.42
N GLU A 173 -6.14 -11.14 -0.45
CA GLU A 173 -4.70 -11.11 -0.23
C GLU A 173 -4.05 -9.90 -0.91
N VAL A 174 -3.07 -9.29 -0.27
CA VAL A 174 -2.27 -8.20 -0.85
C VAL A 174 -1.34 -8.77 -1.92
N VAL A 175 -1.57 -8.41 -3.18
CA VAL A 175 -0.73 -8.81 -4.33
C VAL A 175 0.34 -7.78 -4.69
N GLY A 176 0.20 -6.55 -4.19
CA GLY A 176 1.15 -5.47 -4.44
C GLY A 176 0.80 -4.18 -3.70
N THR A 177 1.70 -3.20 -3.78
CA THR A 177 1.48 -1.83 -3.31
C THR A 177 1.49 -0.87 -4.50
N GLN A 178 0.62 0.14 -4.48
CA GLN A 178 0.58 1.16 -5.53
C GLN A 178 1.88 1.98 -5.52
N ALA A 179 2.54 2.09 -6.69
CA ALA A 179 3.83 2.75 -6.83
C ALA A 179 3.76 3.99 -7.75
N LEU A 180 3.49 3.81 -9.04
CA LEU A 180 3.49 4.88 -10.04
C LEU A 180 2.13 5.00 -10.73
N ILE A 181 1.85 6.20 -11.24
CA ILE A 181 0.65 6.50 -12.03
C ILE A 181 1.09 6.83 -13.46
N LEU A 182 0.45 6.24 -14.44
CA LEU A 182 0.67 6.58 -15.83
C LEU A 182 -0.14 7.84 -16.17
N ASN A 183 0.55 8.97 -16.22
CA ASN A 183 -0.05 10.29 -16.39
C ASN A 183 0.67 11.10 -17.50
N PRO A 184 0.70 10.60 -18.76
CA PRO A 184 1.36 11.30 -19.85
C PRO A 184 0.67 12.64 -20.12
N LEU A 185 1.47 13.70 -20.28
CA LEU A 185 0.99 15.06 -20.54
C LEU A 185 -0.12 15.53 -19.57
N GLY A 186 -0.08 15.09 -18.32
CA GLY A 186 -1.07 15.46 -17.31
C GLY A 186 -2.42 14.73 -17.41
N LYS A 187 -2.60 13.80 -18.37
CA LYS A 187 -3.82 13.00 -18.51
C LYS A 187 -3.68 11.67 -17.79
N ASN A 188 -4.47 11.48 -16.75
CA ASN A 188 -4.52 10.20 -16.03
C ASN A 188 -5.24 9.14 -16.87
N LEU A 189 -4.51 8.14 -17.33
CA LEU A 189 -5.03 7.06 -18.17
C LEU A 189 -5.76 5.96 -17.39
N ARG A 190 -5.98 6.14 -16.07
CA ARG A 190 -6.52 5.11 -15.17
C ARG A 190 -5.64 3.87 -15.07
N ILE A 191 -4.38 3.99 -15.47
CA ILE A 191 -3.37 2.94 -15.39
C ILE A 191 -2.41 3.33 -14.29
N ALA A 192 -2.12 2.39 -13.40
CA ALA A 192 -1.13 2.51 -12.34
C ALA A 192 -0.23 1.29 -12.34
N THR A 193 0.93 1.42 -11.70
CA THR A 193 1.82 0.29 -11.45
C THR A 193 1.78 -0.11 -9.98
N LEU A 194 1.94 -1.41 -9.76
CA LEU A 194 2.11 -2.03 -8.45
C LEU A 194 3.53 -2.53 -8.31
N ALA A 195 4.11 -2.38 -7.13
CA ALA A 195 5.23 -3.19 -6.70
C ALA A 195 4.67 -4.56 -6.26
N LEU A 196 4.95 -5.63 -7.01
CA LEU A 196 4.41 -6.96 -6.75
C LEU A 196 5.07 -7.59 -5.53
N VAL A 197 4.28 -8.12 -4.59
CA VAL A 197 4.79 -8.64 -3.31
C VAL A 197 5.34 -10.06 -3.40
N ALA A 198 4.75 -10.92 -4.22
CA ALA A 198 5.09 -12.34 -4.28
C ALA A 198 6.58 -12.61 -4.55
N PRO A 199 7.24 -11.96 -5.52
CA PRO A 199 8.68 -12.13 -5.76
C PRO A 199 9.56 -11.67 -4.60
N HIS A 200 9.06 -10.76 -3.76
CA HIS A 200 9.78 -10.18 -2.63
C HIS A 200 9.36 -10.75 -1.27
N ARG A 201 8.49 -11.78 -1.24
CA ARG A 201 7.94 -12.33 0.00
C ARG A 201 9.03 -12.74 1.01
N ARG A 202 10.11 -13.35 0.56
CA ARG A 202 11.25 -13.73 1.45
C ARG A 202 11.95 -12.50 2.03
N ALA A 203 12.16 -11.46 1.23
CA ALA A 203 12.77 -10.20 1.68
C ALA A 203 11.85 -9.48 2.68
N LEU A 204 10.54 -9.47 2.44
CA LEU A 204 9.55 -8.92 3.37
C LEU A 204 9.54 -9.64 4.71
N ILE A 205 9.60 -10.99 4.73
CA ILE A 205 9.70 -11.78 5.97
C ILE A 205 10.99 -11.43 6.73
N ALA A 206 12.12 -11.36 6.04
CA ALA A 206 13.40 -11.00 6.64
C ALA A 206 13.38 -9.57 7.23
N ALA A 207 12.81 -8.62 6.49
CA ALA A 207 12.65 -7.23 6.94
C ALA A 207 11.72 -7.13 8.16
N ALA A 208 10.62 -7.88 8.19
CA ALA A 208 9.71 -7.95 9.33
C ALA A 208 10.40 -8.50 10.58
N ALA A 209 11.20 -9.55 10.42
CA ALA A 209 11.98 -10.14 11.52
C ALA A 209 13.07 -9.18 12.05
N ASP A 210 13.72 -8.42 11.18
CA ASP A 210 14.72 -7.41 11.56
C ASP A 210 14.07 -6.27 12.37
N LEU A 211 12.94 -5.74 11.89
CA LEU A 211 12.22 -4.65 12.56
C LEU A 211 11.69 -5.03 13.94
N LYS A 212 11.32 -6.29 14.17
CA LYS A 212 10.87 -6.78 15.49
C LYS A 212 11.99 -6.91 16.53
N ARG A 213 13.24 -7.02 16.10
CA ARG A 213 14.39 -7.10 17.00
C ARG A 213 14.88 -5.74 17.51
N ARG A 214 14.42 -4.65 16.90
CA ARG A 214 14.76 -3.25 17.25
C ARG A 214 13.73 -2.67 18.22
#